data_06b268d72d492804ac79598cfc4292c0
#
_entry.id   06b268d72d492804ac79598cfc4292c0
#
_cell.length_a   1.000
_cell.length_b   1.000
_cell.length_c   1.000
_cell.angle_alpha   90.00
_cell.angle_beta   90.00
_cell.angle_gamma   90.00
#
_symmetry.space_group_name_H-M   'P 1'
#
loop_
_entity.id
_entity.type
_entity.pdbx_description
1 polymer ?
#
loop_
_entity_poly.entity_id
_entity_poly.type
_entity_poly.pdbx_seq_one_letter_code
_entity_poly.pdbx_strand_id
1 'polypeptide(L)'
;MSSSTLETFPNPRRERDYEIAIRCPEFTSVCPKTGLPDFGEIRITYVPDAQCIELKALKYYMIEFRNRGIFYEAVTNQILDDLVAACSPRKMTVIGDFSVRGGISTCLLYTSDAADE
;
A
#
# COMPACT_ATOMS: atom_id res chain seq x y z
N MET A 1 0.70 11.84 8.47
CA MET A 1 0.22 12.25 7.39
C MET A 1 -0.71 11.36 6.81
N SER A 2 -0.59 10.65 6.33
CA SER A 2 -1.17 10.15 5.36
C SER A 2 -2.38 9.36 5.44
N SER A 3 -2.71 8.64 6.50
CA SER A 3 -3.97 7.93 6.57
C SER A 3 -5.18 8.86 6.53
N SER A 4 -5.00 10.15 6.83
CA SER A 4 -6.11 11.11 6.76
C SER A 4 -6.60 11.34 5.34
N THR A 5 -5.81 11.01 4.31
CA THR A 5 -6.25 11.15 2.94
C THR A 5 -6.95 9.90 2.43
N LEU A 6 -6.89 8.80 3.18
CA LEU A 6 -7.49 7.54 2.75
C LEU A 6 -8.96 7.50 3.11
N GLU A 7 -9.81 7.54 2.10
CA GLU A 7 -11.25 7.43 2.27
C GLU A 7 -11.69 6.01 1.94
N THR A 8 -12.80 5.61 2.54
CA THR A 8 -13.38 4.30 2.31
C THR A 8 -14.85 4.48 1.96
N PHE A 9 -15.45 3.41 1.46
CA PHE A 9 -16.88 3.38 1.20
C PHE A 9 -17.42 2.02 1.64
N PRO A 10 -18.74 1.92 1.92
CA PRO A 10 -19.30 0.67 2.43
C PRO A 10 -19.13 -0.47 1.43
N ASN A 11 -18.70 -1.63 1.95
CA ASN A 11 -18.59 -2.84 1.14
C ASN A 11 -19.98 -3.28 0.68
N PRO A 12 -20.26 -3.34 -0.63
CA PRO A 12 -21.60 -3.69 -1.11
C PRO A 12 -21.98 -5.14 -0.88
N ARG A 13 -21.03 -6.02 -0.63
CA ARG A 13 -21.32 -7.44 -0.43
C ARG A 13 -20.48 -7.98 0.73
N ARG A 14 -20.75 -7.45 1.91
CA ARG A 14 -19.97 -7.79 3.10
C ARG A 14 -20.04 -9.28 3.45
N GLU A 15 -21.07 -9.97 3.01
CA GLU A 15 -21.25 -11.38 3.30
C GLU A 15 -20.32 -12.28 2.50
N ARG A 16 -19.58 -11.73 1.53
CA ARG A 16 -18.66 -12.50 0.69
C ARG A 16 -17.22 -12.24 1.06
N ASP A 17 -16.40 -13.27 0.91
CA ASP A 17 -14.94 -13.13 1.05
C ASP A 17 -14.33 -13.04 -0.35
N TYR A 18 -14.54 -11.92 -1.03
CA TYR A 18 -13.91 -11.72 -2.32
C TYR A 18 -12.63 -10.90 -2.16
N GLU A 19 -11.72 -11.09 -3.09
CA GLU A 19 -10.44 -10.36 -3.06
C GLU A 19 -10.46 -9.19 -4.01
N ILE A 20 -9.90 -8.07 -3.55
CA ILE A 20 -9.67 -6.91 -4.39
C ILE A 20 -8.15 -6.81 -4.60
N ALA A 21 -7.74 -6.80 -5.86
CA ALA A 21 -6.32 -6.69 -6.21
C ALA A 21 -6.09 -5.36 -6.89
N ILE A 22 -5.17 -4.57 -6.32
CA ILE A 22 -4.86 -3.22 -6.81
C ILE A 22 -3.38 -3.16 -7.16
N ARG A 23 -3.08 -2.57 -8.31
CA ARG A 23 -1.70 -2.35 -8.72
C ARG A 23 -1.44 -0.85 -8.83
N CYS A 24 -0.33 -0.41 -8.26
CA CYS A 24 0.14 0.96 -8.38
C CYS A 24 1.52 0.93 -9.04
N PRO A 25 1.57 0.84 -10.38
CA PRO A 25 2.84 0.59 -11.07
C PRO A 25 3.74 1.81 -11.21
N GLU A 26 3.25 2.98 -10.84
CA GLU A 26 4.02 4.21 -10.99
C GLU A 26 4.44 4.79 -9.64
N PHE A 27 4.59 3.93 -8.64
CA PHE A 27 4.98 4.38 -7.32
C PHE A 27 6.38 4.98 -7.34
N THR A 28 6.55 6.11 -6.68
CA THR A 28 7.83 6.81 -6.59
C THR A 28 8.04 7.29 -5.16
N SER A 29 9.26 7.19 -4.68
CA SER A 29 9.70 7.80 -3.43
C SER A 29 11.13 8.27 -3.64
N VAL A 30 11.79 8.69 -2.55
CA VAL A 30 13.15 9.21 -2.64
C VAL A 30 14.04 8.40 -1.72
N CYS A 31 15.22 8.04 -2.21
CA CYS A 31 16.20 7.34 -1.39
C CYS A 31 16.74 8.32 -0.34
N PRO A 32 16.61 8.00 0.96
CA PRO A 32 17.08 8.95 2.00
C PRO A 32 18.60 9.10 2.04
N LYS A 33 19.34 8.18 1.42
CA LYS A 33 20.80 8.27 1.41
C LYS A 33 21.31 9.12 0.25
N THR A 34 20.70 9.01 -0.93
CA THR A 34 21.22 9.67 -2.13
C THR A 34 20.38 10.85 -2.59
N GLY A 35 19.13 10.94 -2.15
CA GLY A 35 18.20 11.95 -2.64
C GLY A 35 17.69 11.66 -4.04
N LEU A 36 18.03 10.52 -4.61
CA LEU A 36 17.58 10.15 -5.95
C LEU A 36 16.23 9.45 -5.89
N PRO A 37 15.42 9.55 -6.96
CA PRO A 37 14.11 8.91 -6.94
C PRO A 37 14.22 7.39 -7.02
N ASP A 38 13.32 6.73 -6.29
CA ASP A 38 13.12 5.29 -6.36
C ASP A 38 11.79 5.02 -7.04
N PHE A 39 11.78 4.02 -7.92
CA PHE A 39 10.60 3.66 -8.69
C PHE A 39 10.22 2.22 -8.37
N GLY A 40 8.93 1.95 -8.40
CA GLY A 40 8.48 0.58 -8.16
C GLY A 40 6.99 0.43 -8.37
N GLU A 41 6.53 -0.77 -8.10
CA GLU A 41 5.11 -1.09 -8.16
C GLU A 41 4.66 -1.53 -6.77
N ILE A 42 3.59 -0.94 -6.29
CA ILE A 42 2.94 -1.40 -5.06
C ILE A 42 1.73 -2.21 -5.46
N ARG A 43 1.65 -3.45 -4.98
CA ARG A 43 0.49 -4.31 -5.22
C ARG A 43 -0.20 -4.59 -3.90
N ILE A 44 -1.51 -4.41 -3.90
CA ILE A 44 -2.33 -4.57 -2.70
C ILE A 44 -3.40 -5.60 -3.03
N THR A 45 -3.50 -6.64 -2.20
CA THR A 45 -4.57 -7.62 -2.32
C THR A 45 -5.24 -7.71 -0.97
N TYR A 46 -6.57 -7.55 -0.92
CA TYR A 46 -7.24 -7.62 0.37
C TYR A 46 -8.65 -8.17 0.24
N VAL A 47 -9.13 -8.71 1.36
CA VAL A 47 -10.51 -9.17 1.51
C VAL A 47 -11.20 -8.13 2.40
N PRO A 48 -12.11 -7.32 1.85
CA PRO A 48 -12.74 -6.26 2.65
C PRO A 48 -13.72 -6.83 3.66
N ASP A 49 -13.85 -6.14 4.79
CA ASP A 49 -14.91 -6.41 5.74
C ASP A 49 -16.02 -5.37 5.53
N ALA A 50 -16.19 -4.43 6.43
CA ALA A 50 -17.26 -3.44 6.32
C ALA A 50 -16.97 -2.35 5.29
N GLN A 51 -15.69 -2.06 5.00
CA GLN A 51 -15.30 -0.92 4.19
C GLN A 51 -14.36 -1.33 3.06
N CYS A 52 -14.51 -0.67 1.91
CA CYS A 52 -13.57 -0.80 0.80
C CYS A 52 -12.77 0.49 0.66
N ILE A 53 -11.55 0.38 0.14
CA ILE A 53 -10.68 1.54 -0.08
C ILE A 53 -11.15 2.28 -1.32
N GLU A 54 -11.30 3.60 -1.21
CA GLU A 54 -11.71 4.43 -2.33
C GLU A 54 -10.47 4.74 -3.18
N LEU A 55 -10.54 4.45 -4.48
CA LEU A 55 -9.34 4.45 -5.32
C LEU A 55 -8.79 5.84 -5.61
N LYS A 56 -9.66 6.85 -5.70
CA LYS A 56 -9.17 8.22 -5.92
C LYS A 56 -8.36 8.69 -4.71
N ALA A 57 -8.84 8.40 -3.51
CA ALA A 57 -8.11 8.72 -2.29
C ALA A 57 -6.80 7.96 -2.23
N LEU A 58 -6.79 6.69 -2.65
CA LEU A 58 -5.56 5.90 -2.68
C LEU A 58 -4.55 6.52 -3.63
N LYS A 59 -5.00 7.01 -4.78
CA LYS A 59 -4.11 7.67 -5.74
C LYS A 59 -3.39 8.85 -5.10
N TYR A 60 -4.12 9.72 -4.39
CA TYR A 60 -3.49 10.87 -3.74
C TYR A 60 -2.60 10.46 -2.58
N TYR A 61 -2.99 9.41 -1.87
CA TYR A 61 -2.15 8.87 -0.81
C TYR A 61 -0.79 8.41 -1.36
N MET A 62 -0.80 7.68 -2.47
CA MET A 62 0.45 7.21 -3.08
C MET A 62 1.32 8.35 -3.58
N ILE A 63 0.70 9.42 -4.08
CA ILE A 63 1.42 10.58 -4.57
C ILE A 63 2.19 11.28 -3.44
N GLU A 64 1.69 11.20 -2.20
CA GLU A 64 2.36 11.84 -1.08
C GLU A 64 3.78 11.31 -0.84
N PHE A 65 4.07 10.09 -1.30
CA PHE A 65 5.41 9.52 -1.13
C PHE A 65 6.42 10.01 -2.16
N ARG A 66 5.97 10.69 -3.21
CA ARG A 66 6.80 11.00 -4.37
C ARG A 66 8.07 11.75 -4.02
N ASN A 67 7.99 12.69 -3.09
CA ASN A 67 9.16 13.49 -2.69
C ASN A 67 9.64 13.16 -1.29
N ARG A 68 9.21 12.04 -0.73
CA ARG A 68 9.49 11.68 0.65
C ARG A 68 10.66 10.70 0.70
N GLY A 69 11.68 11.06 1.49
CA GLY A 69 12.83 10.17 1.71
C GLY A 69 12.43 9.05 2.64
N ILE A 70 12.43 7.82 2.13
CA ILE A 70 12.01 6.68 2.92
C ILE A 70 12.62 5.41 2.32
N PHE A 71 13.07 4.49 3.17
CA PHE A 71 13.59 3.21 2.72
C PHE A 71 12.45 2.28 2.32
N TYR A 72 12.77 1.29 1.47
CA TYR A 72 11.77 0.36 0.93
C TYR A 72 11.02 -0.38 2.04
N GLU A 73 11.74 -0.85 3.05
CA GLU A 73 11.13 -1.60 4.14
C GLU A 73 10.14 -0.72 4.92
N ALA A 74 10.52 0.52 5.15
CA ALA A 74 9.67 1.43 5.90
C ALA A 74 8.43 1.81 5.12
N VAL A 75 8.56 2.11 3.81
CA VAL A 75 7.40 2.55 3.04
C VAL A 75 6.40 1.42 2.85
N THR A 76 6.87 0.19 2.61
CA THR A 76 5.96 -0.94 2.41
C THR A 76 5.19 -1.25 3.69
N ASN A 77 5.87 -1.22 4.83
CA ASN A 77 5.22 -1.40 6.13
C ASN A 77 4.22 -0.28 6.41
N GLN A 78 4.60 0.96 6.11
CA GLN A 78 3.71 2.08 6.37
C GLN A 78 2.44 2.01 5.53
N ILE A 79 2.57 1.62 4.26
CA ILE A 79 1.40 1.47 3.40
C ILE A 79 0.46 0.41 3.97
N LEU A 80 1.01 -0.73 4.39
CA LEU A 80 0.18 -1.76 4.99
C LEU A 80 -0.54 -1.25 6.23
N ASP A 81 0.19 -0.60 7.13
CA ASP A 81 -0.39 -0.10 8.39
C ASP A 81 -1.48 0.93 8.13
N ASP A 82 -1.22 1.87 7.21
CA ASP A 82 -2.20 2.92 6.92
C ASP A 82 -3.48 2.36 6.30
N LEU A 83 -3.33 1.41 5.37
CA LEU A 83 -4.49 0.81 4.72
C LEU A 83 -5.29 -0.06 5.68
N VAL A 84 -4.61 -0.82 6.53
CA VAL A 84 -5.30 -1.63 7.55
C VAL A 84 -6.06 -0.71 8.51
N ALA A 85 -5.45 0.39 8.92
CA ALA A 85 -6.12 1.34 9.82
C ALA A 85 -7.34 1.97 9.14
N ALA A 86 -7.26 2.20 7.83
CA ALA A 86 -8.35 2.87 7.12
C ALA A 86 -9.57 1.97 6.91
N CYS A 87 -9.37 0.68 6.58
CA CYS A 87 -10.50 -0.16 6.18
C CYS A 87 -10.69 -1.42 7.03
N SER A 88 -9.79 -1.72 7.95
CA SER A 88 -9.89 -2.90 8.83
C SER A 88 -10.28 -4.15 8.04
N PRO A 89 -9.46 -4.58 7.08
CA PRO A 89 -9.83 -5.70 6.23
C PRO A 89 -9.75 -7.02 6.97
N ARG A 90 -10.39 -8.06 6.41
CA ARG A 90 -10.24 -9.40 6.96
C ARG A 90 -8.84 -9.92 6.73
N LYS A 91 -8.23 -9.56 5.59
CA LYS A 91 -6.87 -9.94 5.25
C LYS A 91 -6.33 -8.93 4.26
N MET A 92 -5.05 -8.60 4.37
CA MET A 92 -4.41 -7.69 3.41
C MET A 92 -2.96 -8.08 3.22
N THR A 93 -2.53 -8.08 1.96
CA THR A 93 -1.14 -8.30 1.59
C THR A 93 -0.69 -7.11 0.76
N VAL A 94 0.46 -6.55 1.11
CA VAL A 94 1.08 -5.47 0.34
C VAL A 94 2.44 -5.95 -0.14
N ILE A 95 2.67 -5.81 -1.44
CA ILE A 95 3.94 -6.17 -2.06
C ILE A 95 4.56 -4.90 -2.61
N GLY A 96 5.79 -4.60 -2.18
CA GLY A 96 6.58 -3.52 -2.76
C GLY A 96 7.63 -4.14 -3.66
N ASP A 97 7.50 -3.95 -4.96
CA ASP A 97 8.38 -4.50 -5.97
C ASP A 97 9.13 -3.34 -6.62
N PHE A 98 10.37 -3.12 -6.18
CA PHE A 98 11.12 -1.92 -6.54
C PHE A 98 12.07 -2.19 -7.71
N SER A 99 12.18 -1.19 -8.58
CA SER A 99 12.95 -1.29 -9.80
C SER A 99 14.44 -1.44 -9.52
N VAL A 100 15.14 -2.06 -10.46
CA VAL A 100 16.58 -2.29 -10.36
C VAL A 100 17.31 -0.96 -10.25
N ARG A 101 18.23 -0.88 -9.28
CA ARG A 101 19.12 0.26 -9.11
C ARG A 101 20.50 -0.28 -8.76
N GLY A 102 21.50 0.15 -9.54
CA GLY A 102 22.87 -0.31 -9.33
C GLY A 102 22.96 -1.82 -9.40
N GLY A 103 22.14 -2.45 -10.24
CA GLY A 103 22.14 -3.89 -10.37
C GLY A 103 21.33 -4.64 -9.32
N ILE A 104 20.64 -3.92 -8.42
CA ILE A 104 19.90 -4.54 -7.32
C ILE A 104 18.40 -4.24 -7.46
N SER A 105 17.58 -5.27 -7.34
CA SER A 105 16.14 -5.11 -7.23
C SER A 105 15.67 -5.72 -5.93
N THR A 106 14.56 -5.21 -5.40
CA THR A 106 14.04 -5.64 -4.10
C THR A 106 12.54 -5.81 -4.18
N CYS A 107 12.05 -6.91 -3.62
CA CYS A 107 10.62 -7.17 -3.53
C CYS A 107 10.30 -7.49 -2.07
N LEU A 108 9.37 -6.73 -1.49
CA LEU A 108 8.97 -6.90 -0.09
C LEU A 108 7.50 -7.29 -0.04
N LEU A 109 7.19 -8.28 0.77
CA LEU A 109 5.83 -8.77 0.91
C LEU A 109 5.45 -8.78 2.37
N TYR A 110 4.39 -8.07 2.72
CA TYR A 110 3.87 -8.02 4.07
C TYR A 110 2.41 -8.37 4.09
N THR A 111 1.98 -9.07 5.14
CA THR A 111 0.60 -9.53 5.27
C THR A 111 0.08 -9.17 6.66
N SER A 112 -1.16 -8.70 6.70
CA SER A 112 -1.91 -8.52 7.93
C SER A 112 -3.21 -9.32 7.80
N ASP A 113 -3.55 -10.09 8.83
CA ASP A 113 -4.73 -10.95 8.83
C ASP A 113 -5.52 -10.67 10.10
N ALA A 114 -6.80 -10.32 9.95
CA ALA A 114 -7.63 -9.99 11.11
C ALA A 114 -7.77 -11.16 12.06
N ALA A 115 -7.68 -12.38 11.55
CA ALA A 115 -7.78 -13.57 12.40
C ALA A 115 -6.60 -13.73 13.35
N ASP A 116 -5.50 -13.04 13.08
CA ASP A 116 -4.31 -13.13 13.93
C ASP A 116 -4.39 -12.18 15.13
N GLU A 117 -5.41 -11.36 15.18
CA GLU A 117 -5.59 -10.43 16.27
C GLU A 117 -6.52 -11.00 17.31
#